data_bf214a5f2172afb78628a683eef682b0
#
_entry.id   bf214a5f2172afb78628a683eef682b0
#
_cell.length_a   1.000
_cell.length_b   1.000
_cell.length_c   1.000
_cell.angle_alpha   90.00
_cell.angle_beta   90.00
_cell.angle_gamma   90.00
#
_symmetry.space_group_name_H-M   'P 1'
#
loop_
_entity.id
_entity.type
_entity.pdbx_description
1 polymer ?
#
loop_
_entity_poly.entity_id
_entity_poly.type
_entity_poly.pdbx_seq_one_letter_code
_entity_poly.pdbx_strand_id
1 'polypeptide(L)'
;VISVLLFYLGQFMAKILGQLRGGAGASWRYGLANVSRRGKDSAIQIVAFGLALTALLLLTFIRTDLLTEWKKALGEGTPNYFLINIQPSQKEGIKEILESSDSVAPDFVPLIRARMTEINGESVQERVYPEERGSWLANREANLSFAKKMNPNNKIINGTWWEENYDGSPLVSIEESAADDMGVQIGDDLTFLIAGEKITAKISSIREVDWNSFSPNFFLVFSEGALESFPASFISSMYIEDGDTDILRELQINFPTVSVVDLDPILEQVRQIIEKISIAIQIVFLFTLIAGVTVLFSAVHSTIDERRFESALLRAVGMKKKNVLVSLLSEFSAIGLAAGVLAATGSSILAWQIASRLFEITYIFNLSLWALGISSGVGLVCGFGY
;
A
#
# COMPACT_ATOMS: atom_id res chain seq x y z
N VAL A 1 -4.69 -27.21 6.80
CA VAL A 1 -3.42 -26.90 7.49
C VAL A 1 -3.58 -25.66 8.36
N ILE A 2 -4.02 -24.51 7.83
CA ILE A 2 -4.16 -23.24 8.56
C ILE A 2 -5.10 -23.36 9.77
N SER A 3 -6.27 -23.99 9.61
CA SER A 3 -7.25 -24.18 10.69
C SER A 3 -6.68 -24.99 11.85
N VAL A 4 -5.87 -25.99 11.55
CA VAL A 4 -5.19 -26.83 12.57
C VAL A 4 -4.13 -26.01 13.31
N LEU A 5 -3.35 -25.22 12.60
CA LEU A 5 -2.35 -24.33 13.19
C LEU A 5 -2.99 -23.29 14.11
N LEU A 6 -4.07 -22.65 13.66
CA LEU A 6 -4.82 -21.69 14.46
C LEU A 6 -5.43 -22.32 15.72
N PHE A 7 -5.94 -23.54 15.60
CA PHE A 7 -6.47 -24.28 16.76
C PHE A 7 -5.38 -24.57 17.81
N TYR A 8 -4.19 -25.02 17.40
CA TYR A 8 -3.06 -25.20 18.32
C TYR A 8 -2.58 -23.89 18.92
N LEU A 9 -2.58 -22.81 18.14
CA LEU A 9 -2.25 -21.45 18.63
C LEU A 9 -3.28 -21.00 19.68
N GLY A 10 -4.57 -21.21 19.45
CA GLY A 10 -5.62 -20.93 20.42
C GLY A 10 -5.46 -21.75 21.71
N GLN A 11 -5.12 -23.03 21.62
CA GLN A 11 -4.81 -23.87 22.79
C GLN A 11 -3.57 -23.36 23.56
N PHE A 12 -2.54 -22.96 22.84
CA PHE A 12 -1.33 -22.39 23.45
C PHE A 12 -1.65 -21.12 24.21
N MET A 13 -2.44 -20.21 23.62
CA MET A 13 -2.88 -18.97 24.28
C MET A 13 -3.73 -19.27 25.53
N ALA A 14 -4.67 -20.21 25.45
CA ALA A 14 -5.47 -20.63 26.60
C ALA A 14 -4.61 -21.19 27.72
N LYS A 15 -3.54 -21.92 27.40
CA LYS A 15 -2.57 -22.46 28.38
C LYS A 15 -1.72 -21.36 29.03
N ILE A 16 -1.25 -20.37 28.26
CA ILE A 16 -0.50 -19.20 28.79
C ILE A 16 -1.37 -18.40 29.75
N LEU A 17 -2.62 -18.10 29.38
CA LEU A 17 -3.56 -17.41 30.27
C LEU A 17 -3.75 -18.15 31.59
N GLY A 18 -3.79 -19.49 31.54
CA GLY A 18 -3.83 -20.32 32.76
C GLY A 18 -2.60 -20.21 33.65
N GLN A 19 -1.44 -19.80 33.12
CA GLN A 19 -0.20 -19.61 33.90
C GLN A 19 -0.11 -18.24 34.55
N LEU A 20 -0.81 -17.22 34.03
CA LEU A 20 -0.82 -15.84 34.53
C LEU A 20 -1.66 -15.68 35.84
N ARG A 21 -1.57 -16.66 36.74
CA ARG A 21 -2.36 -16.71 37.98
C ARG A 21 -1.71 -15.95 39.15
N GLY A 22 -0.50 -15.45 38.98
CA GLY A 22 0.25 -14.79 40.06
C GLY A 22 -0.25 -13.36 40.35
N GLY A 23 -0.65 -13.09 41.56
CA GLY A 23 -0.99 -11.72 42.01
C GLY A 23 -2.47 -11.29 41.91
N ALA A 24 -3.36 -12.10 41.31
CA ALA A 24 -4.79 -11.79 41.19
C ALA A 24 -5.61 -12.40 42.34
N GLY A 25 -6.74 -11.74 42.71
CA GLY A 25 -7.66 -12.25 43.75
C GLY A 25 -8.27 -13.63 43.39
N ALA A 26 -8.79 -14.32 44.43
CA ALA A 26 -9.27 -15.71 44.29
C ALA A 26 -10.27 -15.90 43.13
N SER A 27 -11.21 -14.98 42.94
CA SER A 27 -12.24 -15.05 41.87
C SER A 27 -11.63 -14.94 40.47
N TRP A 28 -10.61 -14.06 40.29
CA TRP A 28 -9.87 -13.91 39.03
C TRP A 28 -9.06 -15.17 38.68
N ARG A 29 -8.35 -15.72 39.68
CA ARG A 29 -7.59 -16.97 39.53
C ARG A 29 -8.48 -18.13 39.12
N TYR A 30 -9.71 -18.20 39.64
CA TYR A 30 -10.65 -19.26 39.28
C TYR A 30 -11.12 -19.13 37.82
N GLY A 31 -11.44 -17.91 37.34
CA GLY A 31 -11.83 -17.68 35.95
C GLY A 31 -10.71 -18.05 34.96
N LEU A 32 -9.45 -17.62 35.23
CA LEU A 32 -8.30 -18.00 34.39
C LEU A 32 -8.04 -19.52 34.42
N ALA A 33 -8.28 -20.20 35.56
CA ALA A 33 -8.17 -21.64 35.66
C ALA A 33 -9.21 -22.37 34.78
N ASN A 34 -10.41 -21.81 34.66
CA ASN A 34 -11.46 -22.36 33.81
C ASN A 34 -11.07 -22.31 32.31
N VAL A 35 -10.51 -21.20 31.84
CA VAL A 35 -10.00 -21.08 30.45
C VAL A 35 -9.01 -22.21 30.12
N SER A 36 -8.07 -22.48 31.02
CA SER A 36 -7.06 -23.54 30.81
C SER A 36 -7.66 -24.94 30.93
N ARG A 37 -8.62 -25.17 31.84
CA ARG A 37 -9.26 -26.46 32.06
C ARG A 37 -10.17 -26.87 30.92
N ARG A 38 -10.88 -25.88 30.31
CA ARG A 38 -11.71 -26.05 29.12
C ARG A 38 -10.97 -25.70 27.82
N GLY A 39 -9.68 -26.04 27.75
CA GLY A 39 -8.74 -25.55 26.73
C GLY A 39 -9.20 -25.72 25.27
N LYS A 40 -9.97 -26.82 24.95
CA LYS A 40 -10.49 -27.02 23.58
C LYS A 40 -11.60 -26.01 23.24
N ASP A 41 -12.57 -25.83 24.11
CA ASP A 41 -13.71 -24.93 23.86
C ASP A 41 -13.25 -23.48 23.87
N SER A 42 -12.38 -23.13 24.83
CA SER A 42 -11.75 -21.81 24.86
C SER A 42 -10.90 -21.53 23.62
N ALA A 43 -10.18 -22.51 23.09
CA ALA A 43 -9.41 -22.37 21.86
C ALA A 43 -10.30 -22.08 20.63
N ILE A 44 -11.40 -22.82 20.49
CA ILE A 44 -12.38 -22.59 19.43
C ILE A 44 -12.93 -21.16 19.50
N GLN A 45 -13.29 -20.70 20.70
CA GLN A 45 -13.78 -19.36 20.93
C GLN A 45 -12.73 -18.29 20.60
N ILE A 46 -11.50 -18.45 21.08
CA ILE A 46 -10.38 -17.52 20.80
C ILE A 46 -10.13 -17.42 19.29
N VAL A 47 -10.11 -18.56 18.58
CA VAL A 47 -9.84 -18.57 17.12
C VAL A 47 -11.00 -17.97 16.35
N ALA A 48 -12.23 -18.35 16.64
CA ALA A 48 -13.41 -17.82 15.92
C ALA A 48 -13.54 -16.30 16.09
N PHE A 49 -13.38 -15.80 17.33
CA PHE A 49 -13.37 -14.36 17.59
C PHE A 49 -12.15 -13.67 17.03
N GLY A 50 -10.99 -14.26 17.20
CA GLY A 50 -9.74 -13.71 16.68
C GLY A 50 -9.78 -13.51 15.17
N LEU A 51 -10.30 -14.47 14.41
CA LEU A 51 -10.45 -14.36 12.95
C LEU A 51 -11.46 -13.28 12.55
N ALA A 52 -12.62 -13.22 13.23
CA ALA A 52 -13.62 -12.19 12.95
C ALA A 52 -13.07 -10.78 13.22
N LEU A 53 -12.36 -10.61 14.34
CA LEU A 53 -11.70 -9.34 14.68
C LEU A 53 -10.52 -9.03 13.75
N THR A 54 -9.77 -10.04 13.29
CA THR A 54 -8.68 -9.83 12.31
C THR A 54 -9.23 -9.22 11.03
N ALA A 55 -10.34 -9.75 10.51
CA ALA A 55 -10.98 -9.21 9.32
C ALA A 55 -11.45 -7.76 9.53
N LEU A 56 -12.00 -7.44 10.72
CA LEU A 56 -12.41 -6.08 11.08
C LEU A 56 -11.24 -5.11 11.13
N LEU A 57 -10.17 -5.48 11.81
CA LEU A 57 -8.99 -4.63 11.95
C LEU A 57 -8.30 -4.42 10.61
N LEU A 58 -8.20 -5.48 9.78
CA LEU A 58 -7.62 -5.38 8.44
C LEU A 58 -8.44 -4.43 7.56
N LEU A 59 -9.77 -4.53 7.61
CA LEU A 59 -10.63 -3.60 6.87
C LEU A 59 -10.48 -2.16 7.36
N THR A 60 -10.39 -1.97 8.68
CA THR A 60 -10.15 -0.64 9.26
C THR A 60 -8.81 -0.08 8.77
N PHE A 61 -7.77 -0.91 8.72
CA PHE A 61 -6.46 -0.52 8.17
C PHE A 61 -6.57 -0.11 6.69
N ILE A 62 -7.22 -0.92 5.85
CA ILE A 62 -7.39 -0.60 4.42
C ILE A 62 -8.14 0.72 4.25
N ARG A 63 -9.22 0.93 5.02
CA ARG A 63 -10.05 2.13 4.91
C ARG A 63 -9.37 3.40 5.44
N THR A 64 -8.68 3.33 6.57
CA THR A 64 -8.13 4.53 7.24
C THR A 64 -6.70 4.79 6.86
N ASP A 65 -5.82 3.81 6.99
CA ASP A 65 -4.40 4.02 6.86
C ASP A 65 -3.97 4.04 5.39
N LEU A 66 -4.43 3.06 4.60
CA LEU A 66 -4.07 2.98 3.19
C LEU A 66 -4.59 4.18 2.38
N LEU A 67 -5.88 4.54 2.55
CA LEU A 67 -6.46 5.72 1.89
C LEU A 67 -5.85 7.03 2.38
N THR A 68 -5.48 7.11 3.65
CA THR A 68 -4.86 8.32 4.22
C THR A 68 -3.42 8.47 3.75
N GLU A 69 -2.64 7.39 3.72
CA GLU A 69 -1.28 7.40 3.18
C GLU A 69 -1.28 7.70 1.67
N TRP A 70 -2.23 7.14 0.93
CA TRP A 70 -2.39 7.48 -0.49
C TRP A 70 -2.74 8.96 -0.71
N LYS A 71 -3.64 9.54 0.11
CA LYS A 71 -3.94 10.98 0.08
C LYS A 71 -2.76 11.86 0.53
N LYS A 72 -1.91 11.37 1.43
CA LYS A 72 -0.70 12.10 1.84
C LYS A 72 0.41 12.01 0.82
N ALA A 73 0.53 10.88 0.10
CA ALA A 73 1.42 10.75 -1.05
C ALA A 73 1.06 11.74 -2.16
N LEU A 74 -0.25 12.07 -2.27
CA LEU A 74 -0.78 13.19 -3.04
C LEU A 74 -0.77 14.45 -2.15
N GLY A 75 0.42 15.00 -1.82
CA GLY A 75 0.55 16.19 -0.99
C GLY A 75 -0.29 17.39 -1.46
N GLU A 76 -0.51 18.36 -0.59
CA GLU A 76 -1.08 19.66 -1.00
C GLU A 76 -0.19 20.26 -2.10
N GLY A 77 -0.77 20.55 -3.27
CA GLY A 77 -0.03 21.03 -4.45
C GLY A 77 0.52 19.92 -5.36
N THR A 78 0.14 18.65 -5.16
CA THR A 78 0.44 17.60 -6.15
C THR A 78 -0.16 17.95 -7.50
N PRO A 79 0.62 17.85 -8.61
CA PRO A 79 0.13 18.17 -9.93
C PRO A 79 -1.15 17.39 -10.28
N ASN A 80 -2.17 18.10 -10.70
CA ASN A 80 -3.43 17.53 -11.16
C ASN A 80 -3.66 17.71 -12.67
N TYR A 81 -2.76 18.44 -13.36
CA TYR A 81 -2.78 18.61 -14.82
C TYR A 81 -1.43 18.27 -15.42
N PHE A 82 -1.47 17.60 -16.57
CA PHE A 82 -0.31 17.42 -17.45
C PHE A 82 -0.47 18.22 -18.74
N LEU A 83 0.59 18.91 -19.12
CA LEU A 83 0.74 19.53 -20.42
C LEU A 83 1.64 18.65 -21.27
N ILE A 84 1.14 18.14 -22.38
CA ILE A 84 1.88 17.22 -23.25
C ILE A 84 2.00 17.85 -24.66
N ASN A 85 3.05 17.46 -25.40
CA ASN A 85 3.33 17.93 -26.75
C ASN A 85 3.65 19.43 -26.84
N ILE A 86 4.32 19.97 -25.82
CA ILE A 86 4.79 21.34 -25.82
C ILE A 86 5.99 21.45 -26.78
N GLN A 87 5.91 22.38 -27.73
CA GLN A 87 7.02 22.62 -28.66
C GLN A 87 8.08 23.53 -28.03
N PRO A 88 9.36 23.46 -28.42
CA PRO A 88 10.41 24.31 -27.86
C PRO A 88 10.07 25.81 -27.89
N SER A 89 9.44 26.30 -28.96
CA SER A 89 9.02 27.68 -29.12
C SER A 89 7.88 28.15 -28.22
N GLN A 90 7.14 27.20 -27.60
CA GLN A 90 5.97 27.49 -26.77
C GLN A 90 6.32 27.59 -25.28
N LYS A 91 7.50 27.14 -24.87
CA LYS A 91 7.90 27.02 -23.46
C LYS A 91 7.81 28.36 -22.72
N GLU A 92 8.39 29.42 -23.28
CA GLU A 92 8.42 30.72 -22.63
C GLU A 92 7.01 31.29 -22.47
N GLY A 93 6.16 31.21 -23.52
CA GLY A 93 4.79 31.73 -23.44
C GLY A 93 3.91 30.94 -22.43
N ILE A 94 4.09 29.59 -22.33
CA ILE A 94 3.39 28.80 -21.34
C ILE A 94 3.88 29.15 -19.93
N LYS A 95 5.19 29.36 -19.77
CA LYS A 95 5.78 29.78 -18.51
C LYS A 95 5.24 31.12 -18.03
N GLU A 96 5.15 32.12 -18.92
CA GLU A 96 4.59 33.42 -18.61
C GLU A 96 3.13 33.33 -18.12
N ILE A 97 2.28 32.54 -18.78
CA ILE A 97 0.90 32.33 -18.35
C ILE A 97 0.84 31.69 -16.94
N LEU A 98 1.63 30.66 -16.69
CA LEU A 98 1.62 29.93 -15.41
C LEU A 98 2.20 30.79 -14.27
N GLU A 99 3.26 31.57 -14.51
CA GLU A 99 3.83 32.46 -13.50
C GLU A 99 2.89 33.64 -13.17
N SER A 100 2.06 34.10 -14.11
CA SER A 100 1.09 35.20 -13.88
C SER A 100 -0.04 34.79 -12.93
N SER A 101 -0.26 33.52 -12.69
CA SER A 101 -1.36 32.94 -11.91
C SER A 101 -0.95 32.35 -10.56
N ASP A 102 0.18 32.77 -10.01
CA ASP A 102 0.71 32.32 -8.71
C ASP A 102 0.98 30.77 -8.67
N SER A 103 1.00 30.13 -9.85
CA SER A 103 1.33 28.72 -10.00
C SER A 103 2.83 28.51 -9.89
N VAL A 104 3.23 27.37 -9.34
CA VAL A 104 4.65 27.00 -9.26
C VAL A 104 5.21 26.91 -10.69
N ALA A 105 6.38 27.53 -10.94
CA ALA A 105 7.04 27.50 -12.24
C ALA A 105 7.17 26.05 -12.77
N PRO A 106 6.67 25.76 -13.97
CA PRO A 106 6.63 24.41 -14.47
C PRO A 106 8.01 23.91 -14.88
N ASP A 107 8.34 22.68 -14.49
CA ASP A 107 9.49 21.95 -15.05
C ASP A 107 9.12 21.38 -16.42
N PHE A 108 9.82 21.83 -17.47
CA PHE A 108 9.67 21.28 -18.82
C PHE A 108 10.63 20.12 -19.03
N VAL A 109 10.10 18.91 -19.00
CA VAL A 109 10.90 17.69 -19.19
C VAL A 109 10.87 17.30 -20.66
N PRO A 110 12.02 17.11 -21.33
CA PRO A 110 12.08 16.73 -22.73
C PRO A 110 11.55 15.30 -22.94
N LEU A 111 10.81 15.11 -24.03
CA LEU A 111 10.28 13.82 -24.48
C LEU A 111 10.69 13.61 -25.93
N ILE A 112 11.45 12.55 -26.18
CA ILE A 112 11.94 12.15 -27.49
C ILE A 112 11.43 10.76 -27.79
N ARG A 113 10.74 10.61 -28.93
CA ARG A 113 10.28 9.31 -29.40
C ARG A 113 11.41 8.54 -30.08
N ALA A 114 11.61 7.33 -29.65
CA ALA A 114 12.67 6.46 -30.15
C ALA A 114 12.19 5.02 -30.25
N ARG A 115 12.94 4.20 -30.96
CA ARG A 115 12.75 2.75 -30.97
C ARG A 115 14.05 2.09 -30.53
N MET A 116 13.99 1.24 -29.52
CA MET A 116 15.13 0.40 -29.15
C MET A 116 15.36 -0.63 -30.28
N THR A 117 16.59 -0.81 -30.71
CA THR A 117 16.97 -1.73 -31.78
C THR A 117 17.85 -2.86 -31.31
N GLU A 118 18.77 -2.58 -30.37
CA GLU A 118 19.75 -3.55 -29.93
C GLU A 118 20.02 -3.38 -28.42
N ILE A 119 20.33 -4.50 -27.77
CA ILE A 119 20.87 -4.56 -26.40
C ILE A 119 22.19 -5.35 -26.49
N ASN A 120 23.32 -4.73 -26.13
CA ASN A 120 24.66 -5.31 -26.27
C ASN A 120 24.96 -5.81 -27.70
N GLY A 121 24.43 -5.13 -28.73
CA GLY A 121 24.57 -5.52 -30.13
C GLY A 121 23.67 -6.67 -30.59
N GLU A 122 22.85 -7.23 -29.72
CA GLU A 122 21.81 -8.22 -30.05
C GLU A 122 20.51 -7.54 -30.40
N SER A 123 19.85 -7.95 -31.48
CA SER A 123 18.55 -7.40 -31.88
C SER A 123 17.48 -7.64 -30.80
N VAL A 124 16.73 -6.59 -30.42
CA VAL A 124 15.62 -6.70 -29.46
C VAL A 124 14.53 -7.69 -29.90
N GLN A 125 14.43 -7.98 -31.19
CA GLN A 125 13.43 -8.92 -31.74
C GLN A 125 13.84 -10.38 -31.59
N GLU A 126 15.14 -10.66 -31.49
CA GLU A 126 15.71 -12.02 -31.41
C GLU A 126 16.05 -12.42 -29.97
N ARG A 127 16.13 -11.42 -29.06
CA ARG A 127 16.50 -11.61 -27.66
C ARG A 127 15.38 -12.32 -26.87
N VAL A 128 15.80 -13.22 -25.98
CA VAL A 128 14.92 -13.87 -24.98
C VAL A 128 14.91 -13.02 -23.73
N TYR A 129 13.72 -12.62 -23.30
CA TYR A 129 13.52 -11.79 -22.12
C TYR A 129 13.11 -12.64 -20.91
N PRO A 130 13.49 -12.24 -19.68
CA PRO A 130 13.06 -12.91 -18.46
C PRO A 130 11.52 -12.89 -18.29
N GLU A 131 10.88 -11.76 -18.66
CA GLU A 131 9.45 -11.52 -18.53
C GLU A 131 8.82 -11.06 -19.85
N GLU A 132 7.56 -11.38 -20.08
CA GLU A 132 6.81 -10.92 -21.28
C GLU A 132 6.77 -9.39 -21.38
N ARG A 133 6.71 -8.69 -20.23
CA ARG A 133 6.73 -7.24 -20.16
C ARG A 133 8.05 -6.66 -20.68
N GLY A 134 9.17 -7.34 -20.46
CA GLY A 134 10.48 -6.94 -21.01
C GLY A 134 10.50 -6.94 -22.54
N SER A 135 9.94 -7.98 -23.17
CA SER A 135 9.77 -8.03 -24.62
C SER A 135 8.87 -6.89 -25.12
N TRP A 136 7.76 -6.62 -24.43
CA TRP A 136 6.86 -5.52 -24.80
C TRP A 136 7.53 -4.15 -24.64
N LEU A 137 8.30 -3.91 -23.57
CA LEU A 137 9.03 -2.66 -23.34
C LEU A 137 10.09 -2.41 -24.41
N ALA A 138 10.86 -3.44 -24.80
CA ALA A 138 11.94 -3.33 -25.78
C ALA A 138 11.40 -3.13 -27.22
N ASN A 139 10.25 -3.71 -27.57
CA ASN A 139 9.74 -3.70 -28.95
C ASN A 139 8.78 -2.55 -29.26
N ARG A 140 8.25 -1.85 -28.23
CA ARG A 140 7.40 -0.67 -28.44
C ARG A 140 8.18 0.59 -28.76
N GLU A 141 7.50 1.64 -29.17
CA GLU A 141 8.07 2.98 -29.21
C GLU A 141 8.43 3.42 -27.78
N ALA A 142 9.69 3.78 -27.57
CA ALA A 142 10.19 4.25 -26.30
C ALA A 142 10.11 5.78 -26.22
N ASN A 143 9.66 6.28 -25.07
CA ASN A 143 9.77 7.69 -24.74
C ASN A 143 11.07 7.87 -23.93
N LEU A 144 12.02 8.58 -24.52
CA LEU A 144 13.29 8.92 -23.89
C LEU A 144 13.23 10.35 -23.36
N SER A 145 14.01 10.59 -22.32
CA SER A 145 14.29 11.92 -21.80
C SER A 145 15.78 12.12 -21.58
N PHE A 146 16.19 13.35 -21.34
CA PHE A 146 17.55 13.66 -20.89
C PHE A 146 17.50 14.71 -19.78
N ALA A 147 18.45 14.64 -18.86
CA ALA A 147 18.50 15.55 -17.73
C ALA A 147 19.90 15.71 -17.16
N LYS A 148 20.25 16.93 -16.70
CA LYS A 148 21.46 17.21 -15.92
C LYS A 148 21.36 16.60 -14.51
N LYS A 149 20.24 16.91 -13.85
CA LYS A 149 19.97 16.50 -12.47
C LYS A 149 18.89 15.42 -12.45
N MET A 150 19.05 14.51 -11.52
CA MET A 150 18.02 13.49 -11.26
C MET A 150 16.77 14.16 -10.69
N ASN A 151 15.60 13.66 -11.08
CA ASN A 151 14.34 14.04 -10.45
C ASN A 151 14.42 13.75 -8.94
N PRO A 152 14.08 14.72 -8.05
CA PRO A 152 14.18 14.56 -6.60
C PRO A 152 13.32 13.42 -6.04
N ASN A 153 12.28 13.02 -6.77
CA ASN A 153 11.40 11.90 -6.41
C ASN A 153 11.97 10.53 -6.82
N ASN A 154 13.16 10.50 -7.41
CA ASN A 154 13.83 9.25 -7.81
C ASN A 154 14.98 8.94 -6.85
N LYS A 155 15.32 7.65 -6.75
CA LYS A 155 16.43 7.18 -5.92
C LYS A 155 17.31 6.22 -6.72
N ILE A 156 18.64 6.41 -6.67
CA ILE A 156 19.59 5.46 -7.26
C ILE A 156 19.64 4.20 -6.38
N ILE A 157 19.39 3.05 -6.98
CA ILE A 157 19.51 1.73 -6.35
C ILE A 157 20.88 1.14 -6.62
N ASN A 158 21.35 1.27 -7.86
CA ASN A 158 22.64 0.72 -8.27
C ASN A 158 23.31 1.64 -9.28
N GLY A 159 24.66 1.72 -9.24
CA GLY A 159 25.46 2.59 -10.09
C GLY A 159 25.53 4.03 -9.60
N THR A 160 25.75 4.96 -10.51
CA THR A 160 25.90 6.39 -10.22
C THR A 160 25.24 7.23 -11.29
N TRP A 161 24.63 8.35 -10.85
CA TRP A 161 24.19 9.39 -11.75
C TRP A 161 25.43 10.13 -12.29
N TRP A 162 25.36 10.73 -13.46
CA TRP A 162 26.44 11.51 -14.07
C TRP A 162 26.60 12.88 -13.39
N GLU A 163 27.76 13.50 -13.59
CA GLU A 163 28.06 14.85 -13.12
C GLU A 163 27.30 15.90 -13.94
N GLU A 164 27.00 17.06 -13.36
CA GLU A 164 26.20 18.12 -14.01
C GLU A 164 26.77 18.62 -15.35
N ASN A 165 28.08 18.52 -15.55
CA ASN A 165 28.77 18.96 -16.78
C ASN A 165 29.40 17.77 -17.53
N TYR A 166 28.71 16.63 -17.51
CA TYR A 166 29.18 15.43 -18.21
C TYR A 166 29.09 15.63 -19.73
N ASP A 167 30.23 15.54 -20.42
CA ASP A 167 30.39 15.68 -21.86
C ASP A 167 30.99 14.44 -22.55
N GLY A 168 30.97 13.31 -21.86
CA GLY A 168 31.52 12.02 -22.35
C GLY A 168 30.54 11.28 -23.28
N SER A 169 30.83 10.00 -23.48
CA SER A 169 29.94 9.11 -24.26
C SER A 169 28.56 9.03 -23.67
N PRO A 170 27.51 8.88 -24.50
CA PRO A 170 26.12 8.81 -23.98
C PRO A 170 25.92 7.79 -22.86
N LEU A 171 25.36 8.25 -21.75
CA LEU A 171 24.95 7.41 -20.62
C LEU A 171 23.44 7.38 -20.51
N VAL A 172 22.92 6.30 -19.98
CA VAL A 172 21.49 6.15 -19.71
C VAL A 172 21.25 5.60 -18.30
N SER A 173 20.31 6.17 -17.62
CA SER A 173 19.75 5.65 -16.37
C SER A 173 18.42 4.96 -16.67
N ILE A 174 18.26 3.74 -16.18
CA ILE A 174 17.07 2.92 -16.38
C ILE A 174 16.29 2.75 -15.08
N GLU A 175 14.98 2.68 -15.18
CA GLU A 175 14.11 2.36 -14.04
C GLU A 175 14.24 0.88 -13.67
N GLU A 176 14.17 0.55 -12.36
CA GLU A 176 14.46 -0.76 -11.80
C GLU A 176 13.61 -1.87 -12.40
N SER A 177 12.28 -1.73 -12.42
CA SER A 177 11.42 -2.78 -12.94
C SER A 177 11.63 -3.01 -14.44
N ALA A 178 11.92 -1.96 -15.19
CA ALA A 178 12.24 -2.08 -16.61
C ALA A 178 13.59 -2.76 -16.84
N ALA A 179 14.58 -2.53 -15.97
CA ALA A 179 15.86 -3.22 -16.03
C ALA A 179 15.72 -4.72 -15.77
N ASP A 180 14.95 -5.08 -14.72
CA ASP A 180 14.70 -6.46 -14.35
C ASP A 180 13.92 -7.20 -15.44
N ASP A 181 12.83 -6.61 -15.93
CA ASP A 181 11.99 -7.20 -16.98
C ASP A 181 12.76 -7.45 -18.29
N MET A 182 13.62 -6.50 -18.67
CA MET A 182 14.46 -6.62 -19.86
C MET A 182 15.72 -7.46 -19.65
N GLY A 183 16.09 -7.78 -18.40
CA GLY A 183 17.29 -8.53 -18.05
C GLY A 183 18.55 -7.78 -18.40
N VAL A 184 18.61 -6.46 -18.11
CA VAL A 184 19.77 -5.60 -18.37
C VAL A 184 20.42 -5.14 -17.08
N GLN A 185 21.73 -4.85 -17.14
CA GLN A 185 22.56 -4.49 -16.00
C GLN A 185 23.39 -3.24 -16.26
N ILE A 186 23.99 -2.69 -15.22
CA ILE A 186 24.96 -1.59 -15.35
C ILE A 186 26.10 -2.03 -16.25
N GLY A 187 26.44 -1.17 -17.19
CA GLY A 187 27.49 -1.39 -18.18
C GLY A 187 27.00 -1.96 -19.50
N ASP A 188 25.75 -2.42 -19.58
CA ASP A 188 25.13 -2.85 -20.85
C ASP A 188 24.91 -1.65 -21.79
N ASP A 189 25.01 -1.91 -23.09
CA ASP A 189 24.81 -0.92 -24.14
C ASP A 189 23.39 -1.05 -24.72
N LEU A 190 22.64 0.05 -24.70
CA LEU A 190 21.32 0.15 -25.32
C LEU A 190 21.41 1.00 -26.58
N THR A 191 20.96 0.47 -27.72
CA THR A 191 20.96 1.17 -29.01
C THR A 191 19.54 1.55 -29.41
N PHE A 192 19.33 2.82 -29.75
CA PHE A 192 18.06 3.38 -30.16
C PHE A 192 18.15 3.97 -31.56
N LEU A 193 17.04 3.91 -32.30
CA LEU A 193 16.84 4.60 -33.55
C LEU A 193 15.95 5.84 -33.27
N ILE A 194 16.48 7.04 -33.55
CA ILE A 194 15.80 8.34 -33.34
C ILE A 194 15.89 9.12 -34.64
N ALA A 195 14.74 9.47 -35.22
CA ALA A 195 14.68 10.21 -36.49
C ALA A 195 15.56 9.66 -37.62
N GLY A 196 15.81 8.35 -37.65
CA GLY A 196 16.64 7.68 -38.64
C GLY A 196 18.10 7.50 -38.27
N GLU A 197 18.57 8.06 -37.16
CA GLU A 197 19.93 7.94 -36.65
C GLU A 197 19.99 6.97 -35.47
N LYS A 198 21.08 6.16 -35.41
CA LYS A 198 21.32 5.26 -34.29
C LYS A 198 22.16 5.94 -33.23
N ILE A 199 21.72 5.85 -31.98
CA ILE A 199 22.48 6.25 -30.80
C ILE A 199 22.61 5.08 -29.84
N THR A 200 23.83 4.86 -29.33
CA THR A 200 24.12 3.84 -28.32
C THR A 200 24.52 4.53 -27.02
N ALA A 201 23.91 4.11 -25.91
CA ALA A 201 24.22 4.62 -24.59
C ALA A 201 24.46 3.47 -23.62
N LYS A 202 25.43 3.67 -22.72
CA LYS A 202 25.77 2.70 -21.68
C LYS A 202 24.94 2.93 -20.43
N ILE A 203 24.38 1.87 -19.84
CA ILE A 203 23.66 1.96 -18.56
C ILE A 203 24.66 2.32 -17.46
N SER A 204 24.49 3.52 -16.88
CA SER A 204 25.32 4.03 -15.77
C SER A 204 24.68 3.81 -14.41
N SER A 205 23.35 3.78 -14.36
CA SER A 205 22.61 3.62 -13.11
C SER A 205 21.24 2.96 -13.30
N ILE A 206 20.82 2.28 -12.26
CA ILE A 206 19.45 1.76 -12.09
C ILE A 206 18.80 2.59 -10.98
N ARG A 207 17.59 3.08 -11.23
CA ARG A 207 16.87 3.95 -10.29
C ARG A 207 15.47 3.45 -10.00
N GLU A 208 15.03 3.64 -8.76
CA GLU A 208 13.65 3.59 -8.33
C GLU A 208 12.95 4.89 -8.70
N VAL A 209 11.78 4.79 -9.29
CA VAL A 209 10.96 5.94 -9.74
C VAL A 209 9.68 5.97 -8.92
N ASP A 210 9.42 7.09 -8.24
CA ASP A 210 8.13 7.30 -7.58
C ASP A 210 7.08 7.78 -8.60
N TRP A 211 6.36 6.80 -9.17
CA TRP A 211 5.26 7.06 -10.10
C TRP A 211 4.05 7.75 -9.45
N ASN A 212 3.95 7.72 -8.11
CA ASN A 212 2.86 8.36 -7.37
C ASN A 212 3.09 9.86 -7.15
N SER A 213 4.26 10.39 -7.50
CA SER A 213 4.58 11.82 -7.37
C SER A 213 3.84 12.70 -8.37
N PHE A 214 3.19 12.11 -9.40
CA PHE A 214 2.57 12.83 -10.52
C PHE A 214 3.49 13.87 -11.19
N SER A 215 4.79 13.70 -11.04
CA SER A 215 5.81 14.44 -11.76
C SER A 215 6.18 13.70 -13.06
N PRO A 216 6.45 14.40 -14.16
CA PRO A 216 6.90 13.75 -15.39
C PRO A 216 8.13 12.89 -15.15
N ASN A 217 8.03 11.61 -15.46
CA ASN A 217 9.13 10.65 -15.31
C ASN A 217 9.17 9.67 -16.48
N PHE A 218 10.31 9.02 -16.69
CA PHE A 218 10.56 8.14 -17.83
C PHE A 218 11.28 6.88 -17.38
N PHE A 219 11.07 5.78 -18.08
CA PHE A 219 11.84 4.54 -17.85
C PHE A 219 13.32 4.73 -18.16
N LEU A 220 13.63 5.56 -19.17
CA LEU A 220 14.98 5.80 -19.68
C LEU A 220 15.27 7.29 -19.70
N VAL A 221 16.31 7.70 -18.97
CA VAL A 221 16.80 9.09 -18.95
C VAL A 221 18.26 9.10 -19.35
N PHE A 222 18.62 9.92 -20.32
CA PHE A 222 19.97 10.06 -20.86
C PHE A 222 20.73 11.20 -20.19
N SER A 223 22.06 11.12 -20.28
CA SER A 223 22.92 12.24 -19.94
C SER A 223 22.68 13.41 -20.90
N GLU A 224 22.91 14.61 -20.43
CA GLU A 224 22.83 15.82 -21.26
C GLU A 224 23.83 15.77 -22.42
N GLY A 225 23.52 16.43 -23.52
CA GLY A 225 24.32 16.39 -24.74
C GLY A 225 24.07 15.19 -25.64
N ALA A 226 23.57 14.07 -25.10
CA ALA A 226 23.33 12.86 -25.86
C ALA A 226 22.14 12.97 -26.84
N LEU A 227 21.07 13.66 -26.45
CA LEU A 227 19.81 13.72 -27.21
C LEU A 227 19.40 15.14 -27.64
N GLU A 228 20.12 16.18 -27.30
CA GLU A 228 19.74 17.57 -27.56
C GLU A 228 19.61 17.93 -29.05
N SER A 229 20.32 17.23 -29.93
CA SER A 229 20.26 17.43 -31.38
C SER A 229 19.01 16.84 -32.04
N PHE A 230 18.25 16.00 -31.30
CA PHE A 230 17.10 15.33 -31.85
C PHE A 230 15.81 16.13 -31.62
N PRO A 231 14.79 15.95 -32.49
CA PRO A 231 13.49 16.59 -32.29
C PRO A 231 12.86 16.16 -30.95
N ALA A 232 12.63 17.13 -30.09
CA ALA A 232 12.00 16.91 -28.78
C ALA A 232 10.69 17.70 -28.66
N SER A 233 9.69 17.11 -28.07
CA SER A 233 8.59 17.81 -27.42
C SER A 233 8.84 17.85 -25.92
N PHE A 234 8.05 18.66 -25.21
CA PHE A 234 8.17 18.74 -23.75
C PHE A 234 6.87 18.32 -23.09
N ILE A 235 7.01 17.77 -21.91
CA ILE A 235 5.92 17.48 -20.98
C ILE A 235 6.16 18.28 -19.70
N SER A 236 5.10 18.78 -19.11
CA SER A 236 5.14 19.44 -17.81
C SER A 236 3.95 18.99 -16.97
N SER A 237 4.07 19.10 -15.67
CA SER A 237 2.96 18.94 -14.75
C SER A 237 2.77 20.20 -13.93
N MET A 238 1.52 20.47 -13.57
CA MET A 238 1.16 21.65 -12.78
C MET A 238 0.00 21.35 -11.85
N TYR A 239 -0.06 22.08 -10.76
CA TYR A 239 -1.21 22.08 -9.86
C TYR A 239 -2.06 23.31 -10.13
N ILE A 240 -3.36 23.13 -10.35
CA ILE A 240 -4.35 24.19 -10.48
C ILE A 240 -5.40 23.97 -9.41
N GLU A 241 -5.70 25.00 -8.65
CA GLU A 241 -6.73 24.94 -7.61
C GLU A 241 -8.13 24.78 -8.22
N ASP A 242 -9.01 24.05 -7.52
CA ASP A 242 -10.37 23.81 -7.97
C ASP A 242 -11.10 25.15 -8.25
N GLY A 243 -11.54 25.33 -9.51
CA GLY A 243 -12.30 26.49 -9.95
C GLY A 243 -11.51 27.51 -10.79
N ASP A 244 -10.18 27.42 -10.86
CA ASP A 244 -9.36 28.31 -11.71
C ASP A 244 -9.21 27.75 -13.15
N THR A 245 -10.33 27.64 -13.84
CA THR A 245 -10.38 27.16 -15.22
C THR A 245 -9.95 28.18 -16.27
N ASP A 246 -9.75 29.43 -15.87
CA ASP A 246 -9.40 30.53 -16.80
C ASP A 246 -8.00 30.32 -17.37
N ILE A 247 -7.05 29.85 -16.56
CA ILE A 247 -5.69 29.47 -17.00
C ILE A 247 -5.73 28.38 -18.09
N LEU A 248 -6.55 27.34 -17.87
CA LEU A 248 -6.67 26.25 -18.84
C LEU A 248 -7.25 26.73 -20.16
N ARG A 249 -8.22 27.64 -20.09
CA ARG A 249 -8.81 28.26 -21.28
C ARG A 249 -7.78 29.13 -22.03
N GLU A 250 -7.00 29.91 -21.31
CA GLU A 250 -5.96 30.74 -21.87
C GLU A 250 -4.87 29.92 -22.56
N LEU A 251 -4.42 28.83 -21.90
CA LEU A 251 -3.47 27.88 -22.48
C LEU A 251 -4.02 27.23 -23.76
N GLN A 252 -5.29 26.79 -23.77
CA GLN A 252 -5.90 26.17 -24.94
C GLN A 252 -6.10 27.12 -26.12
N ILE A 253 -6.41 28.40 -25.84
CA ILE A 253 -6.57 29.42 -26.89
C ILE A 253 -5.22 29.76 -27.51
N ASN A 254 -4.19 30.02 -26.67
CA ASN A 254 -2.88 30.46 -27.12
C ASN A 254 -2.02 29.32 -27.69
N PHE A 255 -2.20 28.09 -27.16
CA PHE A 255 -1.39 26.93 -27.53
C PHE A 255 -2.26 25.70 -27.87
N PRO A 256 -3.03 25.72 -28.96
CA PRO A 256 -3.99 24.67 -29.28
C PRO A 256 -3.35 23.31 -29.61
N THR A 257 -2.03 23.27 -29.85
CA THR A 257 -1.28 22.03 -30.09
C THR A 257 -0.86 21.32 -28.81
N VAL A 258 -0.92 22.03 -27.68
CA VAL A 258 -0.60 21.46 -26.37
C VAL A 258 -1.81 20.72 -25.84
N SER A 259 -1.60 19.45 -25.52
CA SER A 259 -2.64 18.61 -24.90
C SER A 259 -2.65 18.82 -23.41
N VAL A 260 -3.76 19.31 -22.87
CA VAL A 260 -3.98 19.44 -21.43
C VAL A 260 -4.71 18.18 -20.95
N VAL A 261 -4.08 17.41 -20.08
CA VAL A 261 -4.65 16.19 -19.50
C VAL A 261 -5.01 16.49 -18.05
N ASP A 262 -6.30 16.43 -17.77
CA ASP A 262 -6.86 16.57 -16.43
C ASP A 262 -6.84 15.19 -15.74
N LEU A 263 -6.18 15.10 -14.59
CA LEU A 263 -6.09 13.88 -13.78
C LEU A 263 -7.20 13.75 -12.75
N ASP A 264 -7.87 14.85 -12.37
CA ASP A 264 -8.90 14.83 -11.34
C ASP A 264 -10.04 13.84 -11.65
N PRO A 265 -10.58 13.75 -12.90
CA PRO A 265 -11.60 12.77 -13.23
C PRO A 265 -11.12 11.32 -13.07
N ILE A 266 -9.84 11.06 -13.38
CA ILE A 266 -9.24 9.72 -13.24
C ILE A 266 -9.10 9.36 -11.77
N LEU A 267 -8.58 10.30 -10.97
CA LEU A 267 -8.42 10.13 -9.53
C LEU A 267 -9.76 9.93 -8.83
N GLU A 268 -10.78 10.70 -9.24
CA GLU A 268 -12.14 10.57 -8.71
C GLU A 268 -12.76 9.21 -9.08
N GLN A 269 -12.56 8.74 -10.29
CA GLN A 269 -13.01 7.41 -10.70
C GLN A 269 -12.35 6.31 -9.86
N VAL A 270 -11.05 6.41 -9.59
CA VAL A 270 -10.32 5.49 -8.72
C VAL A 270 -10.88 5.54 -7.30
N ARG A 271 -11.13 6.73 -6.74
CA ARG A 271 -11.76 6.90 -5.42
C ARG A 271 -13.12 6.21 -5.34
N GLN A 272 -13.96 6.39 -6.35
CA GLN A 272 -15.29 5.76 -6.41
C GLN A 272 -15.21 4.24 -6.49
N ILE A 273 -14.23 3.68 -7.23
CA ILE A 273 -13.99 2.24 -7.28
C ILE A 273 -13.57 1.73 -5.90
N ILE A 274 -12.63 2.40 -5.24
CA ILE A 274 -12.17 2.04 -3.89
C ILE A 274 -13.33 2.12 -2.88
N GLU A 275 -14.18 3.14 -2.98
CA GLU A 275 -15.34 3.28 -2.10
C GLU A 275 -16.35 2.13 -2.31
N LYS A 276 -16.67 1.77 -3.55
CA LYS A 276 -17.54 0.63 -3.86
C LYS A 276 -16.97 -0.70 -3.34
N ILE A 277 -15.67 -0.92 -3.55
CA ILE A 277 -14.97 -2.10 -3.02
C ILE A 277 -15.03 -2.11 -1.49
N SER A 278 -14.80 -0.96 -0.83
CA SER A 278 -14.87 -0.83 0.63
C SER A 278 -16.25 -1.17 1.17
N ILE A 279 -17.31 -0.73 0.50
CA ILE A 279 -18.69 -1.07 0.87
C ILE A 279 -18.95 -2.59 0.73
N ALA A 280 -18.51 -3.19 -0.39
CA ALA A 280 -18.66 -4.64 -0.59
C ALA A 280 -17.92 -5.44 0.49
N ILE A 281 -16.70 -5.06 0.83
CA ILE A 281 -15.92 -5.66 1.91
C ILE A 281 -16.65 -5.47 3.27
N GLN A 282 -17.22 -4.29 3.54
CA GLN A 282 -17.99 -4.02 4.77
C GLN A 282 -19.19 -4.96 4.91
N ILE A 283 -19.89 -5.25 3.83
CA ILE A 283 -21.02 -6.19 3.82
C ILE A 283 -20.53 -7.60 4.17
N VAL A 284 -19.49 -8.10 3.50
CA VAL A 284 -18.89 -9.40 3.81
C VAL A 284 -18.42 -9.47 5.25
N PHE A 285 -17.83 -8.38 5.74
CA PHE A 285 -17.39 -8.26 7.12
C PHE A 285 -18.58 -8.34 8.10
N LEU A 286 -19.67 -7.63 7.84
CA LEU A 286 -20.87 -7.70 8.68
C LEU A 286 -21.40 -9.14 8.80
N PHE A 287 -21.43 -9.90 7.70
CA PHE A 287 -21.79 -11.31 7.73
C PHE A 287 -20.83 -12.16 8.57
N THR A 288 -19.53 -11.90 8.44
CA THR A 288 -18.49 -12.60 9.22
C THR A 288 -18.62 -12.29 10.72
N LEU A 289 -18.92 -11.03 11.08
CA LEU A 289 -19.18 -10.62 12.46
C LEU A 289 -20.42 -11.32 13.02
N ILE A 290 -21.52 -11.32 12.28
CA ILE A 290 -22.75 -11.99 12.68
C ILE A 290 -22.50 -13.50 12.89
N ALA A 291 -21.77 -14.14 11.96
CA ALA A 291 -21.39 -15.54 12.09
C ALA A 291 -20.52 -15.79 13.35
N GLY A 292 -19.53 -14.94 13.60
CA GLY A 292 -18.68 -15.03 14.80
C GLY A 292 -19.50 -14.86 16.10
N VAL A 293 -20.42 -13.88 16.14
CA VAL A 293 -21.33 -13.68 17.25
C VAL A 293 -22.24 -14.89 17.45
N THR A 294 -22.76 -15.47 16.37
CA THR A 294 -23.63 -16.67 16.42
C THR A 294 -22.87 -17.87 16.97
N VAL A 295 -21.63 -18.06 16.57
CA VAL A 295 -20.75 -19.15 17.09
C VAL A 295 -20.52 -18.95 18.60
N LEU A 296 -20.23 -17.70 19.03
CA LEU A 296 -20.09 -17.41 20.46
C LEU A 296 -21.38 -17.71 21.23
N PHE A 297 -22.50 -17.18 20.75
CA PHE A 297 -23.79 -17.39 21.39
C PHE A 297 -24.08 -18.90 21.53
N SER A 298 -23.85 -19.67 20.48
CA SER A 298 -24.00 -21.12 20.48
C SER A 298 -23.05 -21.80 21.50
N ALA A 299 -21.79 -21.37 21.55
CA ALA A 299 -20.80 -21.92 22.49
C ALA A 299 -21.15 -21.59 23.95
N VAL A 300 -21.60 -20.37 24.23
CA VAL A 300 -22.08 -19.98 25.57
C VAL A 300 -23.35 -20.74 25.93
N HIS A 301 -24.29 -20.85 25.00
CA HIS A 301 -25.56 -21.52 25.23
C HIS A 301 -25.38 -23.02 25.48
N SER A 302 -24.50 -23.69 24.76
CA SER A 302 -24.20 -25.12 24.95
C SER A 302 -23.57 -25.44 26.31
N THR A 303 -22.96 -24.48 26.97
CA THR A 303 -22.31 -24.65 28.30
C THR A 303 -23.12 -24.02 29.45
N ILE A 304 -24.30 -23.48 29.18
CA ILE A 304 -25.07 -22.68 30.16
C ILE A 304 -25.50 -23.53 31.36
N ASP A 305 -25.88 -24.80 31.14
CA ASP A 305 -26.35 -25.68 32.22
C ASP A 305 -25.16 -26.12 33.09
N GLU A 306 -24.01 -26.41 32.52
CA GLU A 306 -22.80 -26.68 33.31
C GLU A 306 -22.38 -25.47 34.12
N ARG A 307 -22.44 -24.28 33.54
CA ARG A 307 -22.11 -23.02 34.23
C ARG A 307 -23.09 -22.69 35.35
N ARG A 308 -24.35 -22.96 35.16
CA ARG A 308 -25.38 -22.82 36.21
C ARG A 308 -25.12 -23.81 37.36
N PHE A 309 -24.76 -25.07 37.06
CA PHE A 309 -24.43 -26.05 38.06
C PHE A 309 -23.14 -25.66 38.84
N GLU A 310 -22.08 -25.29 38.15
CA GLU A 310 -20.83 -24.80 38.77
C GLU A 310 -21.06 -23.55 39.66
N SER A 311 -21.89 -22.60 39.17
CA SER A 311 -22.22 -21.40 39.92
C SER A 311 -23.06 -21.73 41.17
N ALA A 312 -23.97 -22.67 41.09
CA ALA A 312 -24.79 -23.15 42.23
C ALA A 312 -23.87 -23.86 43.25
N LEU A 313 -22.95 -24.72 42.79
CA LEU A 313 -21.98 -25.40 43.64
C LEU A 313 -21.07 -24.40 44.39
N LEU A 314 -20.52 -23.42 43.70
CA LEU A 314 -19.71 -22.38 44.32
C LEU A 314 -20.47 -21.57 45.35
N ARG A 315 -21.73 -21.27 45.09
CA ARG A 315 -22.61 -20.62 46.08
C ARG A 315 -22.95 -21.48 47.27
N ALA A 316 -23.12 -22.80 47.06
CA ALA A 316 -23.34 -23.76 48.15
C ALA A 316 -22.11 -23.87 49.08
N VAL A 317 -20.90 -23.73 48.55
CA VAL A 317 -19.65 -23.70 49.31
C VAL A 317 -19.40 -22.32 49.96
N GLY A 318 -20.33 -21.34 49.83
CA GLY A 318 -20.26 -20.03 50.49
C GLY A 318 -19.73 -18.88 49.67
N MET A 319 -19.51 -19.03 48.34
CA MET A 319 -19.05 -17.95 47.50
C MET A 319 -20.18 -16.90 47.28
N LYS A 320 -19.86 -15.62 47.51
CA LYS A 320 -20.78 -14.51 47.28
C LYS A 320 -21.08 -14.37 45.77
N LYS A 321 -22.36 -13.99 45.45
CA LYS A 321 -22.81 -13.76 44.05
C LYS A 321 -21.85 -12.85 43.27
N LYS A 322 -21.31 -11.78 43.90
CA LYS A 322 -20.34 -10.85 43.30
C LYS A 322 -19.03 -11.59 42.86
N ASN A 323 -18.57 -12.52 43.68
CA ASN A 323 -17.35 -13.25 43.38
C ASN A 323 -17.52 -14.26 42.24
N VAL A 324 -18.67 -14.90 42.12
CA VAL A 324 -19.07 -15.75 40.97
C VAL A 324 -19.11 -14.93 39.69
N LEU A 325 -19.74 -13.74 39.74
CA LEU A 325 -19.80 -12.84 38.59
C LEU A 325 -18.39 -12.37 38.16
N VAL A 326 -17.54 -11.99 39.09
CA VAL A 326 -16.14 -11.61 38.80
C VAL A 326 -15.36 -12.76 38.17
N SER A 327 -15.60 -14.00 38.59
CA SER A 327 -14.98 -15.17 38.00
C SER A 327 -15.40 -15.38 36.55
N LEU A 328 -16.69 -15.24 36.21
CA LEU A 328 -17.19 -15.31 34.85
C LEU A 328 -16.65 -14.19 33.97
N LEU A 329 -16.69 -12.94 34.48
CA LEU A 329 -16.13 -11.81 33.75
C LEU A 329 -14.63 -11.96 33.49
N SER A 330 -13.87 -12.52 34.43
CA SER A 330 -12.44 -12.78 34.25
C SER A 330 -12.17 -13.86 33.19
N GLU A 331 -12.99 -14.89 33.12
CA GLU A 331 -12.91 -15.91 32.06
C GLU A 331 -13.17 -15.31 30.69
N PHE A 332 -14.26 -14.57 30.54
CA PHE A 332 -14.61 -13.91 29.27
C PHE A 332 -13.60 -12.83 28.87
N SER A 333 -13.14 -12.02 29.84
CA SER A 333 -12.09 -11.02 29.56
C SER A 333 -10.79 -11.66 29.08
N ALA A 334 -10.41 -12.80 29.64
CA ALA A 334 -9.22 -13.52 29.22
C ALA A 334 -9.36 -14.08 27.79
N ILE A 335 -10.49 -14.67 27.43
CA ILE A 335 -10.79 -15.15 26.07
C ILE A 335 -10.80 -13.97 25.10
N GLY A 336 -11.45 -12.86 25.45
CA GLY A 336 -11.52 -11.65 24.63
C GLY A 336 -10.15 -11.00 24.41
N LEU A 337 -9.31 -10.95 25.45
CA LEU A 337 -7.95 -10.45 25.36
C LEU A 337 -7.10 -11.32 24.44
N ALA A 338 -7.18 -12.65 24.58
CA ALA A 338 -6.46 -13.56 23.71
C ALA A 338 -6.91 -13.42 22.24
N ALA A 339 -8.22 -13.36 21.99
CA ALA A 339 -8.78 -13.14 20.66
C ALA A 339 -8.35 -11.77 20.07
N GLY A 340 -8.35 -10.72 20.90
CA GLY A 340 -7.89 -9.39 20.50
C GLY A 340 -6.41 -9.33 20.14
N VAL A 341 -5.55 -10.00 20.91
CA VAL A 341 -4.11 -10.10 20.60
C VAL A 341 -3.90 -10.91 19.31
N LEU A 342 -4.60 -12.02 19.14
CA LEU A 342 -4.54 -12.83 17.91
C LEU A 342 -4.99 -12.00 16.70
N ALA A 343 -6.05 -11.23 16.84
CA ALA A 343 -6.56 -10.35 15.80
C ALA A 343 -5.59 -9.24 15.45
N ALA A 344 -5.02 -8.57 16.45
CA ALA A 344 -4.06 -7.49 16.24
C ALA A 344 -2.77 -7.99 15.55
N THR A 345 -2.24 -9.14 15.98
CA THR A 345 -1.07 -9.74 15.33
C THR A 345 -1.38 -10.21 13.91
N GLY A 346 -2.49 -10.89 13.71
CA GLY A 346 -2.92 -11.38 12.40
C GLY A 346 -3.16 -10.24 11.40
N SER A 347 -3.89 -9.20 11.82
CA SER A 347 -4.15 -8.02 10.98
C SER A 347 -2.87 -7.24 10.66
N SER A 348 -1.94 -7.10 11.62
CA SER A 348 -0.66 -6.41 11.38
C SER A 348 0.22 -7.16 10.37
N ILE A 349 0.28 -8.48 10.43
CA ILE A 349 1.04 -9.30 9.47
C ILE A 349 0.42 -9.18 8.06
N LEU A 350 -0.91 -9.30 7.96
CA LEU A 350 -1.61 -9.17 6.67
C LEU A 350 -1.49 -7.76 6.11
N ALA A 351 -1.65 -6.73 6.96
CA ALA A 351 -1.48 -5.34 6.57
C ALA A 351 -0.07 -5.06 6.05
N TRP A 352 0.95 -5.57 6.72
CA TRP A 352 2.34 -5.47 6.27
C TRP A 352 2.55 -6.14 4.91
N GLN A 353 2.02 -7.35 4.70
CA GLN A 353 2.14 -8.04 3.41
C GLN A 353 1.42 -7.30 2.28
N ILE A 354 0.22 -6.76 2.56
CA ILE A 354 -0.55 -5.99 1.57
C ILE A 354 0.17 -4.68 1.24
N ALA A 355 0.59 -3.91 2.25
CA ALA A 355 1.28 -2.66 2.06
C ALA A 355 2.59 -2.83 1.28
N SER A 356 3.43 -3.81 1.65
CA SER A 356 4.75 -3.99 1.06
C SER A 356 4.75 -4.67 -0.31
N ARG A 357 3.80 -5.59 -0.59
CA ARG A 357 3.81 -6.38 -1.84
C ARG A 357 2.85 -5.90 -2.92
N LEU A 358 1.75 -5.24 -2.53
CA LEU A 358 0.73 -4.78 -3.47
C LEU A 358 0.79 -3.28 -3.73
N PHE A 359 1.22 -2.50 -2.73
CA PHE A 359 1.20 -1.04 -2.81
C PHE A 359 2.58 -0.40 -2.71
N GLU A 360 3.63 -1.19 -2.43
CA GLU A 360 5.02 -0.72 -2.25
C GLU A 360 5.17 0.43 -1.22
N ILE A 361 4.23 0.47 -0.26
CA ILE A 361 4.18 1.47 0.81
C ILE A 361 4.85 0.92 2.07
N THR A 362 5.66 1.73 2.74
CA THR A 362 6.26 1.38 4.02
C THR A 362 5.17 1.25 5.10
N TYR A 363 4.94 0.02 5.59
CA TYR A 363 4.00 -0.21 6.69
C TYR A 363 4.52 0.40 7.99
N ILE A 364 3.78 1.35 8.56
CA ILE A 364 4.05 1.91 9.87
C ILE A 364 3.20 1.17 10.90
N PHE A 365 3.85 0.62 11.92
CA PHE A 365 3.17 -0.07 13.02
C PHE A 365 2.19 0.87 13.73
N ASN A 366 0.89 0.54 13.68
CA ASN A 366 -0.16 1.37 14.26
C ASN A 366 -0.63 0.83 15.62
N LEU A 367 -0.19 1.50 16.70
CA LEU A 367 -0.55 1.13 18.07
C LEU A 367 -2.05 1.28 18.35
N SER A 368 -2.75 2.16 17.63
CA SER A 368 -4.20 2.36 17.82
C SER A 368 -5.01 1.13 17.35
N LEU A 369 -4.58 0.44 16.29
CA LEU A 369 -5.19 -0.82 15.85
C LEU A 369 -5.06 -1.92 16.89
N TRP A 370 -3.92 -1.99 17.59
CA TRP A 370 -3.72 -2.91 18.69
C TRP A 370 -4.64 -2.61 19.87
N ALA A 371 -4.76 -1.34 20.26
CA ALA A 371 -5.67 -0.91 21.31
C ALA A 371 -7.14 -1.22 20.96
N LEU A 372 -7.55 -0.97 19.70
CA LEU A 372 -8.89 -1.32 19.21
C LEU A 372 -9.13 -2.83 19.21
N GLY A 373 -8.15 -3.63 18.76
CA GLY A 373 -8.26 -5.10 18.74
C GLY A 373 -8.46 -5.67 20.13
N ILE A 374 -7.66 -5.25 21.10
CA ILE A 374 -7.74 -5.71 22.48
C ILE A 374 -9.03 -5.24 23.16
N SER A 375 -9.38 -3.95 23.02
CA SER A 375 -10.58 -3.39 23.67
C SER A 375 -11.88 -3.96 23.08
N SER A 376 -11.96 -4.13 21.77
CA SER A 376 -13.12 -4.75 21.11
C SER A 376 -13.24 -6.24 21.45
N GLY A 377 -12.13 -6.96 21.51
CA GLY A 377 -12.10 -8.36 21.94
C GLY A 377 -12.67 -8.54 23.35
N VAL A 378 -12.17 -7.76 24.30
CA VAL A 378 -12.67 -7.79 25.70
C VAL A 378 -14.10 -7.32 25.78
N GLY A 379 -14.45 -6.20 25.10
CA GLY A 379 -15.81 -5.62 25.15
C GLY A 379 -16.89 -6.53 24.59
N LEU A 380 -16.66 -7.14 23.42
CA LEU A 380 -17.62 -8.05 22.79
C LEU A 380 -17.83 -9.31 23.62
N VAL A 381 -16.75 -9.96 24.05
CA VAL A 381 -16.84 -11.22 24.78
C VAL A 381 -17.46 -11.02 26.18
N CYS A 382 -17.15 -9.92 26.88
CA CYS A 382 -17.78 -9.58 28.14
C CYS A 382 -19.26 -9.18 27.98
N GLY A 383 -19.62 -8.46 26.89
CA GLY A 383 -20.98 -8.06 26.62
C GLY A 383 -21.93 -9.22 26.34
N PHE A 384 -21.46 -10.27 25.65
CA PHE A 384 -22.25 -11.47 25.37
C PHE A 384 -22.22 -12.50 26.50
N GLY A 385 -21.22 -12.44 27.39
CA GLY A 385 -21.09 -13.38 28.52
C GLY A 385 -21.85 -12.97 29.77
N TYR A 386 -22.45 -11.77 29.79
CA TYR A 386 -23.31 -11.25 30.88
C TYR A 386 -24.77 -11.51 30.58
#